data_6ba1ba74c0bfa4bcb1f1b33a94d19cbb
#
_entry.id   6ba1ba74c0bfa4bcb1f1b33a94d19cbb
#
_cell.length_a   1.000
_cell.length_b   1.000
_cell.length_c   1.000
_cell.angle_alpha   90.00
_cell.angle_beta   90.00
_cell.angle_gamma   90.00
#
_symmetry.space_group_name_H-M   'P 1'
#
loop_
_entity.id
_entity.type
_entity.pdbx_description
1 polymer ?
#
loop_
_entity_poly.entity_id
_entity_poly.type
_entity_poly.pdbx_seq_one_letter_code
_entity_poly.pdbx_strand_id
1 'polypeptide(L)'
;MNEILKQIEEIGIVPVVVLNDAKDAEPLAQALCDGGLPCAEVTFRTDAAEESIRIMTEKFPNMLVGAGTVLTTEQVDRAVAAGAKFIVSPGLNPKIVKHCVDKGIIITPGCANPSDVEQAIENGLEVVKFFPAEQAGGLAYIKAIAAPYVGMKFMPTGGINPKNVRDYLAYDRILACGGSWMVKGDLVKAGEFDKIREMVKEAVEIVKESRGKYEWQRK
;
A
#
# COMPACT_ATOMS: atom_id res chain seq x y z
N MET A 1 11.29 6.02 -11.87
CA MET A 1 10.58 5.38 -10.74
C MET A 1 11.55 4.56 -9.92
N ASN A 2 11.54 4.70 -8.59
CA ASN A 2 12.41 4.00 -7.64
C ASN A 2 12.11 2.49 -7.63
N GLU A 3 13.09 1.66 -7.23
CA GLU A 3 12.98 0.19 -7.22
C GLU A 3 11.85 -0.33 -6.31
N ILE A 4 11.66 0.28 -5.15
CA ILE A 4 10.56 -0.06 -4.23
C ILE A 4 9.19 0.19 -4.87
N LEU A 5 9.03 1.33 -5.58
CA LEU A 5 7.79 1.63 -6.29
C LEU A 5 7.54 0.66 -7.46
N LYS A 6 8.59 0.20 -8.13
CA LYS A 6 8.47 -0.86 -9.17
C LYS A 6 8.01 -2.18 -8.56
N GLN A 7 8.59 -2.58 -7.43
CA GLN A 7 8.14 -3.78 -6.71
C GLN A 7 6.66 -3.68 -6.29
N ILE A 8 6.22 -2.51 -5.78
CA ILE A 8 4.81 -2.26 -5.46
C ILE A 8 3.94 -2.37 -6.72
N GLU A 9 4.40 -1.83 -7.85
CA GLU A 9 3.68 -1.92 -9.13
C GLU A 9 3.54 -3.38 -9.59
N GLU A 10 4.60 -4.18 -9.51
CA GLU A 10 4.59 -5.61 -9.86
C GLU A 10 3.65 -6.42 -8.96
N ILE A 11 3.68 -6.15 -7.66
CA ILE A 11 2.81 -6.79 -6.67
C ILE A 11 1.33 -6.45 -6.91
N GLY A 12 1.01 -5.22 -7.29
CA GLY A 12 -0.32 -4.76 -7.69
C GLY A 12 -1.33 -4.56 -6.57
N ILE A 13 -1.22 -5.28 -5.46
CA ILE A 13 -2.08 -5.11 -4.28
C ILE A 13 -1.19 -5.04 -3.04
N VAL A 14 -1.38 -4.00 -2.22
CA VAL A 14 -0.70 -3.83 -0.94
C VAL A 14 -1.69 -4.13 0.19
N PRO A 15 -1.50 -5.24 0.94
CA PRO A 15 -2.33 -5.53 2.11
C PRO A 15 -2.18 -4.47 3.18
N VAL A 16 -3.29 -3.83 3.56
CA VAL A 16 -3.33 -2.83 4.65
C VAL A 16 -3.68 -3.54 5.94
N VAL A 17 -2.70 -3.62 6.83
CA VAL A 17 -2.70 -4.48 8.02
C VAL A 17 -2.89 -3.66 9.29
N VAL A 18 -3.78 -4.11 10.17
CA VAL A 18 -3.90 -3.63 11.55
C VAL A 18 -3.64 -4.81 12.49
N LEU A 19 -2.56 -4.73 13.27
CA LEU A 19 -2.22 -5.73 14.28
C LEU A 19 -2.38 -5.14 15.67
N ASN A 20 -3.15 -5.80 16.53
CA ASN A 20 -3.31 -5.40 17.93
C ASN A 20 -2.29 -6.07 18.85
N ASP A 21 -1.69 -7.17 18.39
CA ASP A 21 -0.66 -7.93 19.12
C ASP A 21 0.43 -8.31 18.12
N ALA A 22 1.68 -8.03 18.47
CA ALA A 22 2.83 -8.30 17.62
C ALA A 22 3.09 -9.81 17.40
N LYS A 23 2.57 -10.68 18.28
CA LYS A 23 2.64 -12.15 18.09
C LYS A 23 1.96 -12.63 16.81
N ASP A 24 0.97 -11.89 16.29
CA ASP A 24 0.25 -12.21 15.07
C ASP A 24 1.02 -11.82 13.80
N ALA A 25 2.12 -11.06 13.93
CA ALA A 25 2.91 -10.56 12.80
C ALA A 25 3.58 -11.70 12.01
N GLU A 26 4.21 -12.64 12.68
CA GLU A 26 4.90 -13.76 12.05
C GLU A 26 3.94 -14.69 11.29
N PRO A 27 2.86 -15.22 11.89
CA PRO A 27 1.94 -16.09 11.16
C PRO A 27 1.19 -15.36 10.05
N LEU A 28 0.92 -14.06 10.18
CA LEU A 28 0.35 -13.26 9.11
C LEU A 28 1.34 -13.09 7.94
N ALA A 29 2.60 -12.76 8.22
CA ALA A 29 3.64 -12.65 7.20
C ALA A 29 3.82 -13.97 6.44
N GLN A 30 3.83 -15.09 7.16
CA GLN A 30 3.88 -16.44 6.56
C GLN A 30 2.70 -16.65 5.61
N ALA A 31 1.47 -16.34 6.04
CA ALA A 31 0.27 -16.51 5.21
C ALA A 31 0.30 -15.63 3.95
N LEU A 32 0.80 -14.39 4.06
CA LEU A 32 0.99 -13.48 2.92
C LEU A 32 2.02 -14.02 1.93
N CYS A 33 3.18 -14.47 2.41
CA CYS A 33 4.25 -15.03 1.58
C CYS A 33 3.79 -16.33 0.88
N ASP A 34 3.19 -17.25 1.62
CA ASP A 34 2.69 -18.53 1.08
C ASP A 34 1.53 -18.35 0.10
N GLY A 35 0.77 -17.27 0.27
CA GLY A 35 -0.27 -16.85 -0.66
C GLY A 35 0.26 -16.19 -1.94
N GLY A 36 1.56 -15.88 -1.99
CA GLY A 36 2.19 -15.24 -3.15
C GLY A 36 2.15 -13.72 -3.16
N LEU A 37 1.87 -13.09 -2.01
CA LEU A 37 1.81 -11.64 -1.85
C LEU A 37 2.77 -11.17 -0.73
N PRO A 38 4.12 -11.23 -0.95
CA PRO A 38 5.11 -10.91 0.07
C PRO A 38 5.20 -9.40 0.31
N CYS A 39 4.11 -8.78 0.74
CA CYS A 39 4.01 -7.35 1.00
C CYS A 39 3.03 -7.07 2.13
N ALA A 40 3.27 -6.01 2.92
CA ALA A 40 2.32 -5.47 3.89
C ALA A 40 2.56 -3.98 4.15
N GLU A 41 1.47 -3.21 4.25
CA GLU A 41 1.43 -1.87 4.86
C GLU A 41 0.93 -2.04 6.30
N VAL A 42 1.84 -2.11 7.29
CA VAL A 42 1.47 -2.22 8.71
C VAL A 42 1.15 -0.84 9.26
N THR A 43 -0.08 -0.64 9.73
CA THR A 43 -0.56 0.69 10.12
C THR A 43 -0.19 1.05 11.55
N PHE A 44 0.30 2.27 11.78
CA PHE A 44 0.59 2.87 13.08
C PHE A 44 -0.68 3.30 13.84
N ARG A 45 -1.72 2.44 13.79
CA ARG A 45 -2.97 2.62 14.54
C ARG A 45 -2.96 1.94 15.90
N THR A 46 -1.95 1.14 16.19
CA THR A 46 -1.78 0.37 17.42
C THR A 46 -0.34 0.44 17.90
N ASP A 47 -0.12 0.18 19.17
CA ASP A 47 1.23 0.13 19.76
C ASP A 47 2.05 -1.07 19.26
N ALA A 48 1.39 -2.11 18.72
CA ALA A 48 2.03 -3.28 18.15
C ALA A 48 2.68 -3.06 16.78
N ALA A 49 2.43 -1.93 16.11
CA ALA A 49 2.83 -1.69 14.72
C ALA A 49 4.35 -1.78 14.51
N GLU A 50 5.15 -1.07 15.33
CA GLU A 50 6.61 -1.05 15.21
C GLU A 50 7.22 -2.43 15.37
N GLU A 51 6.83 -3.15 16.43
CA GLU A 51 7.34 -4.49 16.70
C GLU A 51 6.88 -5.49 15.62
N SER A 52 5.66 -5.33 15.11
CA SER A 52 5.16 -6.16 14.00
C SER A 52 6.00 -5.96 12.72
N ILE A 53 6.36 -4.71 12.38
CA ILE A 53 7.26 -4.40 11.27
C ILE A 53 8.61 -5.09 11.47
N ARG A 54 9.19 -4.98 12.67
CA ARG A 54 10.49 -5.59 13.02
C ARG A 54 10.45 -7.11 12.81
N ILE A 55 9.45 -7.79 13.37
CA ILE A 55 9.28 -9.24 13.23
C ILE A 55 9.17 -9.63 11.75
N MET A 56 8.33 -8.93 10.98
CA MET A 56 8.13 -9.23 9.56
C MET A 56 9.42 -9.04 8.76
N THR A 57 10.16 -7.94 8.98
CA THR A 57 11.39 -7.64 8.23
C THR A 57 12.56 -8.55 8.59
N GLU A 58 12.70 -8.94 9.87
CA GLU A 58 13.76 -9.85 10.32
C GLU A 58 13.52 -11.29 9.89
N LYS A 59 12.28 -11.79 10.03
CA LYS A 59 11.97 -13.18 9.72
C LYS A 59 11.68 -13.45 8.25
N PHE A 60 11.24 -12.43 7.51
CA PHE A 60 10.89 -12.54 6.09
C PHE A 60 11.66 -11.49 5.26
N PRO A 61 12.98 -11.65 5.06
CA PRO A 61 13.84 -10.63 4.44
C PRO A 61 13.46 -10.30 2.99
N ASN A 62 12.73 -11.19 2.32
CA ASN A 62 12.25 -10.98 0.95
C ASN A 62 10.85 -10.31 0.90
N MET A 63 10.25 -10.05 2.05
CA MET A 63 8.94 -9.37 2.13
C MET A 63 9.12 -7.85 2.06
N LEU A 64 8.32 -7.20 1.24
CA LEU A 64 8.26 -5.74 1.17
C LEU A 64 7.33 -5.21 2.26
N VAL A 65 7.90 -4.75 3.37
CA VAL A 65 7.13 -4.20 4.50
C VAL A 65 7.22 -2.69 4.53
N GLY A 66 6.08 -2.03 4.61
CA GLY A 66 5.95 -0.58 4.80
C GLY A 66 5.12 -0.24 6.02
N ALA A 67 5.16 1.03 6.41
CA ALA A 67 4.38 1.57 7.51
C ALA A 67 3.26 2.48 6.98
N GLY A 68 2.03 2.22 7.39
CA GLY A 68 0.86 3.03 7.07
C GLY A 68 0.34 3.85 8.24
N THR A 69 -0.55 4.80 7.94
CA THR A 69 -1.12 5.71 8.96
C THR A 69 -0.03 6.45 9.76
N VAL A 70 1.05 6.81 9.08
CA VAL A 70 2.16 7.56 9.69
C VAL A 70 1.79 9.04 9.71
N LEU A 71 1.74 9.64 10.90
CA LEU A 71 1.21 10.99 11.14
C LEU A 71 2.25 11.96 11.69
N THR A 72 3.45 11.50 12.02
CA THR A 72 4.55 12.33 12.56
C THR A 72 5.90 11.90 11.99
N THR A 73 6.86 12.81 11.99
CA THR A 73 8.25 12.51 11.60
C THR A 73 8.92 11.49 12.52
N GLU A 74 8.55 11.48 13.80
CA GLU A 74 9.00 10.49 14.77
C GLU A 74 8.52 9.07 14.39
N GLN A 75 7.24 8.94 13.98
CA GLN A 75 6.72 7.65 13.49
C GLN A 75 7.45 7.21 12.22
N VAL A 76 7.82 8.12 11.30
CA VAL A 76 8.66 7.79 10.15
C VAL A 76 9.97 7.17 10.61
N ASP A 77 10.69 7.83 11.52
CA ASP A 77 12.00 7.37 11.98
C ASP A 77 11.91 6.03 12.71
N ARG A 78 10.89 5.82 13.54
CA ARG A 78 10.62 4.55 14.21
C ARG A 78 10.29 3.43 13.22
N ALA A 79 9.46 3.70 12.22
CA ALA A 79 9.09 2.73 11.18
C ALA A 79 10.32 2.28 10.39
N VAL A 80 11.16 3.22 9.96
CA VAL A 80 12.39 2.93 9.23
C VAL A 80 13.40 2.16 10.08
N ALA A 81 13.56 2.55 11.36
CA ALA A 81 14.42 1.83 12.31
C ALA A 81 13.94 0.38 12.55
N ALA A 82 12.63 0.13 12.46
CA ALA A 82 12.05 -1.22 12.52
C ALA A 82 12.19 -2.02 11.20
N GLY A 83 12.68 -1.39 10.12
CA GLY A 83 12.95 -2.02 8.83
C GLY A 83 11.96 -1.69 7.72
N ALA A 84 10.98 -0.81 7.93
CA ALA A 84 10.03 -0.39 6.90
C ALA A 84 10.77 0.20 5.67
N LYS A 85 10.37 -0.22 4.47
CA LYS A 85 10.97 0.19 3.20
C LYS A 85 10.22 1.34 2.53
N PHE A 86 8.97 1.57 2.90
CA PHE A 86 8.15 2.69 2.42
C PHE A 86 7.19 3.17 3.50
N ILE A 87 6.80 4.41 3.37
CA ILE A 87 5.88 5.11 4.28
C ILE A 87 4.59 5.46 3.53
N VAL A 88 3.46 5.31 4.20
CA VAL A 88 2.15 5.70 3.71
C VAL A 88 1.45 6.55 4.76
N SER A 89 0.90 7.69 4.35
CA SER A 89 0.10 8.54 5.23
C SER A 89 -1.32 8.72 4.68
N PRO A 90 -2.33 8.96 5.54
CA PRO A 90 -3.71 9.12 5.09
C PRO A 90 -3.95 10.44 4.35
N GLY A 91 -3.13 11.44 4.59
CA GLY A 91 -3.16 12.75 3.94
C GLY A 91 -1.76 13.25 3.62
N LEU A 92 -1.66 14.32 2.86
CA LEU A 92 -0.41 14.99 2.55
C LEU A 92 -0.07 16.00 3.66
N ASN A 93 0.84 15.63 4.55
CA ASN A 93 1.44 16.56 5.50
C ASN A 93 2.82 16.98 4.97
N PRO A 94 3.01 18.28 4.60
CA PRO A 94 4.26 18.75 4.01
C PRO A 94 5.50 18.48 4.87
N LYS A 95 5.38 18.50 6.20
CA LYS A 95 6.49 18.22 7.11
C LYS A 95 6.94 16.76 7.03
N ILE A 96 5.99 15.84 6.97
CA ILE A 96 6.28 14.40 6.85
C ILE A 96 6.85 14.09 5.47
N VAL A 97 6.24 14.63 4.41
CA VAL A 97 6.71 14.46 3.04
C VAL A 97 8.15 14.96 2.91
N LYS A 98 8.41 16.20 3.34
CA LYS A 98 9.75 16.77 3.29
C LYS A 98 10.76 15.94 4.09
N HIS A 99 10.41 15.49 5.29
CA HIS A 99 11.28 14.64 6.12
C HIS A 99 11.66 13.34 5.42
N CYS A 100 10.69 12.68 4.76
CA CYS A 100 10.95 11.48 3.99
C CYS A 100 11.85 11.76 2.77
N VAL A 101 11.53 12.80 1.99
CA VAL A 101 12.29 13.18 0.79
C VAL A 101 13.74 13.52 1.13
N ASP A 102 13.96 14.36 2.16
CA ASP A 102 15.29 14.76 2.60
C ASP A 102 16.16 13.58 3.05
N LYS A 103 15.54 12.50 3.55
CA LYS A 103 16.20 11.26 3.98
C LYS A 103 16.24 10.16 2.92
N GLY A 104 15.72 10.41 1.73
CA GLY A 104 15.62 9.39 0.67
C GLY A 104 14.65 8.23 0.98
N ILE A 105 13.69 8.46 1.89
CA ILE A 105 12.67 7.48 2.28
C ILE A 105 11.50 7.58 1.31
N ILE A 106 11.06 6.45 0.78
CA ILE A 106 9.88 6.40 -0.10
C ILE A 106 8.61 6.67 0.71
N ILE A 107 7.83 7.65 0.25
CA ILE A 107 6.53 7.99 0.82
C ILE A 107 5.46 8.07 -0.27
N THR A 108 4.28 7.53 0.01
CA THR A 108 3.05 7.73 -0.78
C THR A 108 2.00 8.41 0.09
N PRO A 109 1.97 9.76 0.11
CA PRO A 109 1.03 10.51 0.93
C PRO A 109 -0.39 10.45 0.34
N GLY A 110 -1.40 10.54 1.19
CA GLY A 110 -2.79 10.61 0.79
C GLY A 110 -3.11 11.94 0.12
N CYS A 111 -3.63 11.89 -1.11
CA CYS A 111 -4.07 13.03 -1.90
C CYS A 111 -5.49 12.76 -2.39
N ALA A 112 -6.40 13.70 -2.17
CA ALA A 112 -7.80 13.55 -2.57
C ALA A 112 -8.31 14.70 -3.47
N ASN A 113 -7.46 15.66 -3.80
CA ASN A 113 -7.79 16.82 -4.63
C ASN A 113 -6.57 17.31 -5.42
N PRO A 114 -6.76 18.21 -6.42
CA PRO A 114 -5.68 18.76 -7.23
C PRO A 114 -4.56 19.42 -6.43
N SER A 115 -4.89 20.23 -5.41
CA SER A 115 -3.87 20.93 -4.60
C SER A 115 -2.93 19.98 -3.86
N ASP A 116 -3.44 18.83 -3.39
CA ASP A 116 -2.60 17.80 -2.75
C ASP A 116 -1.65 17.18 -3.78
N VAL A 117 -2.14 16.91 -5.00
CA VAL A 117 -1.32 16.33 -6.08
C VAL A 117 -0.22 17.31 -6.51
N GLU A 118 -0.52 18.60 -6.61
CA GLU A 118 0.46 19.63 -6.93
C GLU A 118 1.56 19.74 -5.87
N GLN A 119 1.19 19.68 -4.58
CA GLN A 119 2.16 19.62 -3.49
C GLN A 119 3.04 18.36 -3.55
N ALA A 120 2.47 17.21 -3.92
CA ALA A 120 3.26 15.99 -4.12
C ALA A 120 4.26 16.16 -5.27
N ILE A 121 3.84 16.73 -6.40
CA ILE A 121 4.69 17.02 -7.57
C ILE A 121 5.81 17.99 -7.19
N GLU A 122 5.52 19.06 -6.46
CA GLU A 122 6.52 20.04 -5.99
C GLU A 122 7.62 19.36 -5.13
N ASN A 123 7.28 18.33 -4.39
CA ASN A 123 8.23 17.53 -3.61
C ASN A 123 8.88 16.39 -4.41
N GLY A 124 8.69 16.31 -5.73
CA GLY A 124 9.29 15.33 -6.61
C GLY A 124 8.69 13.93 -6.52
N LEU A 125 7.48 13.79 -5.99
CA LEU A 125 6.80 12.50 -5.88
C LEU A 125 6.16 12.10 -7.23
N GLU A 126 6.30 10.84 -7.59
CA GLU A 126 5.71 10.25 -8.80
C GLU A 126 4.45 9.43 -8.51
N VAL A 127 4.23 9.09 -7.23
CA VAL A 127 3.12 8.25 -6.77
C VAL A 127 2.49 8.85 -5.54
N VAL A 128 1.17 8.89 -5.50
CA VAL A 128 0.38 9.29 -4.33
C VAL A 128 -0.65 8.24 -3.98
N LYS A 129 -0.96 8.10 -2.70
CA LYS A 129 -2.13 7.35 -2.24
C LYS A 129 -3.37 8.19 -2.53
N PHE A 130 -4.43 7.57 -3.04
CA PHE A 130 -5.75 8.17 -3.13
C PHE A 130 -6.67 7.58 -2.07
N PHE A 131 -7.08 8.42 -1.10
CA PHE A 131 -7.81 7.96 0.09
C PHE A 131 -8.79 9.03 0.61
N PRO A 132 -9.99 8.63 1.03
CA PRO A 132 -10.62 7.30 0.92
C PRO A 132 -11.23 7.07 -0.48
N ALA A 133 -10.74 6.05 -1.23
CA ALA A 133 -10.96 5.95 -2.67
C ALA A 133 -12.42 5.93 -3.10
N GLU A 134 -13.20 4.93 -2.64
CA GLU A 134 -14.60 4.78 -3.06
C GLU A 134 -15.48 5.94 -2.58
N GLN A 135 -15.28 6.39 -1.33
CA GLN A 135 -16.05 7.49 -0.75
C GLN A 135 -15.74 8.84 -1.39
N ALA A 136 -14.54 9.01 -1.96
CA ALA A 136 -14.13 10.24 -2.64
C ALA A 136 -14.49 10.28 -4.13
N GLY A 137 -15.21 9.27 -4.65
CA GLY A 137 -15.66 9.23 -6.04
C GLY A 137 -15.00 8.15 -6.91
N GLY A 138 -14.18 7.29 -6.31
CA GLY A 138 -13.66 6.08 -6.93
C GLY A 138 -12.81 6.31 -8.16
N LEU A 139 -12.78 5.32 -9.03
CA LEU A 139 -11.97 5.35 -10.26
C LEU A 139 -12.35 6.49 -11.20
N ALA A 140 -13.62 6.87 -11.25
CA ALA A 140 -14.08 7.98 -12.10
C ALA A 140 -13.43 9.30 -11.68
N TYR A 141 -13.35 9.56 -10.38
CA TYR A 141 -12.71 10.75 -9.85
C TYR A 141 -11.18 10.72 -10.03
N ILE A 142 -10.54 9.57 -9.83
CA ILE A 142 -9.10 9.41 -10.10
C ILE A 142 -8.80 9.74 -11.57
N LYS A 143 -9.59 9.25 -12.52
CA LYS A 143 -9.41 9.54 -13.95
C LYS A 143 -9.51 11.05 -14.24
N ALA A 144 -10.45 11.73 -13.61
CA ALA A 144 -10.60 13.18 -13.75
C ALA A 144 -9.41 13.95 -13.19
N ILE A 145 -8.95 13.61 -11.97
CA ILE A 145 -7.75 14.23 -11.38
C ILE A 145 -6.49 13.89 -12.17
N ALA A 146 -6.32 12.66 -12.63
CA ALA A 146 -5.12 12.23 -13.33
C ALA A 146 -4.92 12.93 -14.68
N ALA A 147 -5.98 13.45 -15.30
CA ALA A 147 -5.94 14.02 -16.64
C ALA A 147 -4.89 15.16 -16.78
N PRO A 148 -4.85 16.18 -15.91
CA PRO A 148 -3.85 17.25 -16.01
C PRO A 148 -2.44 16.83 -15.54
N TYR A 149 -2.29 15.77 -14.75
CA TYR A 149 -1.01 15.38 -14.12
C TYR A 149 -0.39 14.15 -14.80
N VAL A 150 0.13 14.33 -16.01
CA VAL A 150 0.54 13.26 -16.95
C VAL A 150 1.54 12.24 -16.35
N GLY A 151 2.40 12.63 -15.42
CA GLY A 151 3.42 11.74 -14.82
C GLY A 151 2.97 11.04 -13.53
N MET A 152 1.86 11.46 -12.93
CA MET A 152 1.44 10.98 -11.61
C MET A 152 0.77 9.61 -11.69
N LYS A 153 1.15 8.70 -10.80
CA LYS A 153 0.45 7.42 -10.54
C LYS A 153 -0.25 7.45 -9.18
N PHE A 154 -1.28 6.63 -9.06
CA PHE A 154 -2.14 6.60 -7.88
C PHE A 154 -2.16 5.21 -7.24
N MET A 155 -2.26 5.18 -5.92
CA MET A 155 -2.48 3.97 -5.13
C MET A 155 -3.80 4.13 -4.34
N PRO A 156 -4.96 3.80 -4.95
CA PRO A 156 -6.26 3.89 -4.30
C PRO A 156 -6.35 2.96 -3.09
N THR A 157 -6.89 3.49 -2.00
CA THR A 157 -7.11 2.76 -0.75
C THR A 157 -8.44 3.23 -0.13
N GLY A 158 -9.20 2.32 0.43
CA GLY A 158 -10.51 2.60 1.03
C GLY A 158 -11.67 2.17 0.14
N GLY A 159 -12.38 1.13 0.57
CA GLY A 159 -13.49 0.53 -0.18
C GLY A 159 -13.06 -0.42 -1.30
N ILE A 160 -11.77 -0.65 -1.51
CA ILE A 160 -11.25 -1.61 -2.49
C ILE A 160 -11.54 -3.04 -2.02
N ASN A 161 -12.04 -3.87 -2.93
CA ASN A 161 -12.46 -5.25 -2.66
C ASN A 161 -12.43 -6.08 -3.96
N PRO A 162 -12.66 -7.41 -3.92
CA PRO A 162 -12.59 -8.26 -5.11
C PRO A 162 -13.53 -7.89 -6.25
N LYS A 163 -14.61 -7.13 -5.98
CA LYS A 163 -15.59 -6.75 -7.01
C LYS A 163 -15.15 -5.56 -7.85
N ASN A 164 -14.35 -4.65 -7.27
CA ASN A 164 -13.94 -3.40 -7.95
C ASN A 164 -12.44 -3.30 -8.27
N VAL A 165 -11.59 -4.09 -7.61
CA VAL A 165 -10.13 -3.98 -7.76
C VAL A 165 -9.66 -4.20 -9.20
N ARG A 166 -10.34 -5.05 -9.99
CA ARG A 166 -10.01 -5.30 -11.40
C ARG A 166 -10.10 -4.03 -12.24
N ASP A 167 -11.15 -3.23 -12.04
CA ASP A 167 -11.38 -1.99 -12.79
C ASP A 167 -10.28 -0.95 -12.47
N TYR A 168 -9.87 -0.88 -11.19
CA TYR A 168 -8.74 -0.05 -10.79
C TYR A 168 -7.44 -0.50 -11.44
N LEU A 169 -7.08 -1.78 -11.31
CA LEU A 169 -5.83 -2.34 -11.86
C LEU A 169 -5.76 -2.28 -13.39
N ALA A 170 -6.90 -2.20 -14.07
CA ALA A 170 -6.98 -2.04 -15.52
C ALA A 170 -6.66 -0.60 -15.99
N TYR A 171 -6.58 0.38 -15.11
CA TYR A 171 -6.21 1.74 -15.48
C TYR A 171 -4.71 1.96 -15.29
N ASP A 172 -4.02 2.36 -16.36
CA ASP A 172 -2.54 2.46 -16.43
C ASP A 172 -1.90 3.46 -15.45
N ARG A 173 -2.72 4.37 -14.88
CA ARG A 173 -2.27 5.32 -13.86
C ARG A 173 -2.38 4.77 -12.44
N ILE A 174 -2.88 3.55 -12.25
CA ILE A 174 -2.89 2.87 -10.96
C ILE A 174 -1.61 2.06 -10.81
N LEU A 175 -0.78 2.46 -9.83
CA LEU A 175 0.44 1.73 -9.48
C LEU A 175 0.11 0.38 -8.83
N ALA A 176 -0.71 0.42 -7.79
CA ALA A 176 -1.21 -0.70 -7.02
C ALA A 176 -2.47 -0.27 -6.26
N CYS A 177 -3.20 -1.22 -5.68
CA CYS A 177 -4.35 -0.95 -4.84
C CYS A 177 -4.05 -1.33 -3.38
N GLY A 178 -4.34 -0.44 -2.44
CA GLY A 178 -4.33 -0.78 -1.01
C GLY A 178 -5.64 -1.46 -0.62
N GLY A 179 -5.56 -2.63 -0.01
CA GLY A 179 -6.75 -3.39 0.39
C GLY A 179 -6.59 -4.14 1.71
N SER A 180 -7.67 -4.27 2.45
CA SER A 180 -7.68 -4.98 3.73
C SER A 180 -8.59 -6.23 3.75
N TRP A 181 -9.28 -6.51 2.65
CA TRP A 181 -10.28 -7.60 2.61
C TRP A 181 -9.70 -8.98 2.87
N MET A 182 -8.44 -9.24 2.45
CA MET A 182 -7.74 -10.52 2.65
C MET A 182 -7.07 -10.64 4.02
N VAL A 183 -6.89 -9.51 4.74
CA VAL A 183 -6.20 -9.44 6.04
C VAL A 183 -7.09 -8.84 7.13
N LYS A 184 -8.37 -9.20 7.12
CA LYS A 184 -9.35 -8.68 8.09
C LYS A 184 -8.92 -8.97 9.52
N GLY A 185 -9.06 -7.97 10.39
CA GLY A 185 -8.63 -8.06 11.78
C GLY A 185 -9.36 -9.12 12.60
N ASP A 186 -10.60 -9.48 12.24
CA ASP A 186 -11.34 -10.58 12.85
C ASP A 186 -10.72 -11.94 12.53
N LEU A 187 -10.26 -12.14 11.28
CA LEU A 187 -9.56 -13.37 10.88
C LEU A 187 -8.19 -13.48 11.57
N VAL A 188 -7.44 -12.38 11.64
CA VAL A 188 -6.15 -12.34 12.36
C VAL A 188 -6.35 -12.68 13.83
N LYS A 189 -7.32 -12.04 14.49
CA LYS A 189 -7.63 -12.28 15.91
C LYS A 189 -8.09 -13.71 16.18
N ALA A 190 -8.76 -14.34 15.22
CA ALA A 190 -9.22 -15.72 15.31
C ALA A 190 -8.11 -16.75 14.97
N GLY A 191 -6.93 -16.30 14.50
CA GLY A 191 -5.86 -17.20 14.06
C GLY A 191 -6.14 -17.92 12.73
N GLU A 192 -7.06 -17.41 11.92
CA GLU A 192 -7.52 -18.00 10.65
C GLU A 192 -6.53 -17.75 9.50
N PHE A 193 -5.23 -18.00 9.75
CA PHE A 193 -4.17 -17.68 8.79
C PHE A 193 -4.22 -18.52 7.52
N ASP A 194 -4.71 -19.76 7.58
CA ASP A 194 -4.96 -20.58 6.40
C ASP A 194 -6.01 -19.96 5.48
N LYS A 195 -7.07 -19.38 6.05
CA LYS A 195 -8.11 -18.67 5.30
C LYS A 195 -7.56 -17.39 4.69
N ILE A 196 -6.75 -16.64 5.44
CA ILE A 196 -6.04 -15.47 4.94
C ILE A 196 -5.19 -15.86 3.73
N ARG A 197 -4.39 -16.94 3.82
CA ARG A 197 -3.56 -17.44 2.72
C ARG A 197 -4.39 -17.71 1.46
N GLU A 198 -5.56 -18.37 1.57
CA GLU A 198 -6.42 -18.64 0.40
C GLU A 198 -6.99 -17.34 -0.19
N MET A 199 -7.45 -16.40 0.64
CA MET A 199 -7.90 -15.08 0.15
C MET A 199 -6.77 -14.27 -0.52
N VAL A 200 -5.54 -14.43 -0.06
CA VAL A 200 -4.34 -13.83 -0.67
C VAL A 200 -4.08 -14.44 -2.05
N LYS A 201 -4.17 -15.77 -2.20
CA LYS A 201 -4.06 -16.44 -3.51
C LYS A 201 -5.09 -15.93 -4.50
N GLU A 202 -6.34 -15.77 -4.08
CA GLU A 202 -7.40 -15.18 -4.91
C GLU A 202 -7.05 -13.74 -5.33
N ALA A 203 -6.51 -12.93 -4.42
CA ALA A 203 -6.08 -11.58 -4.74
C ALA A 203 -4.93 -11.55 -5.76
N VAL A 204 -3.96 -12.46 -5.64
CA VAL A 204 -2.85 -12.61 -6.59
C VAL A 204 -3.35 -13.00 -7.98
N GLU A 205 -4.30 -13.95 -8.08
CA GLU A 205 -4.89 -14.33 -9.38
C GLU A 205 -5.64 -13.15 -10.02
N ILE A 206 -6.33 -12.34 -9.23
CA ILE A 206 -6.97 -11.10 -9.74
C ILE A 206 -5.93 -10.15 -10.36
N VAL A 207 -4.76 -9.98 -9.71
CA VAL A 207 -3.69 -9.13 -10.26
C VAL A 207 -3.17 -9.68 -11.59
N LYS A 208 -2.85 -10.97 -11.65
CA LYS A 208 -2.37 -11.64 -12.87
C LYS A 208 -3.36 -11.50 -14.03
N GLU A 209 -4.64 -11.76 -13.79
CA GLU A 209 -5.68 -11.62 -14.79
C GLU A 209 -5.88 -10.17 -15.27
N SER A 210 -5.75 -9.21 -14.35
CA SER A 210 -5.95 -7.80 -14.67
C SER A 210 -4.77 -7.21 -15.44
N ARG A 211 -3.53 -7.59 -15.10
CA ARG A 211 -2.31 -7.05 -15.69
C ARG A 211 -1.76 -7.86 -16.85
N GLY A 212 -2.00 -9.16 -16.91
CA GLY A 212 -1.66 -9.98 -18.07
C GLY A 212 -2.39 -9.56 -19.34
N LYS A 213 -3.54 -8.91 -19.23
CA LYS A 213 -4.23 -8.27 -20.37
C LYS A 213 -3.52 -7.01 -20.88
N TYR A 214 -2.68 -6.36 -20.05
CA TYR A 214 -1.95 -5.13 -20.41
C TYR A 214 -0.68 -5.38 -21.23
N GLU A 215 -0.01 -6.51 -21.07
CA GLU A 215 1.17 -6.86 -21.87
C GLU A 215 0.85 -7.03 -23.36
N TRP A 216 -0.38 -7.46 -23.70
CA TRP A 216 -0.84 -7.61 -25.08
C TRP A 216 -1.21 -6.30 -25.77
N GLN A 217 -1.47 -5.23 -25.02
CA GLN A 217 -1.81 -3.91 -25.57
C GLN A 217 -0.59 -3.01 -25.77
N ARG A 218 0.59 -3.39 -25.22
CA ARG A 218 1.85 -2.66 -25.39
C ARG A 218 2.74 -3.16 -26.54
N LYS A 219 2.29 -4.18 -27.28
CA LYS A 219 2.90 -4.64 -28.52
C LYS A 219 2.12 -4.15 -29.73
#